data_9fbca88a272e83b05e182a683c04a926
#
_entry.id   9fbca88a272e83b05e182a683c04a926
#
_cell.length_a   1.000
_cell.length_b   1.000
_cell.length_c   1.000
_cell.angle_alpha   90.00
_cell.angle_beta   90.00
_cell.angle_gamma   90.00
#
_symmetry.space_group_name_H-M   'P 1'
#
loop_
_entity.id
_entity.type
_entity.pdbx_description
1 polymer ?
#
loop_
_entity_poly.entity_id
_entity_poly.type
_entity_poly.pdbx_seq_one_letter_code
_entity_poly.pdbx_strand_id
1 'polypeptide(L)' 'MVDSTVVHKKFGKGIVVKINKNEKFIYVRFALGEKKFIFPNAFQMGFLEIDKQ' A
#
# COMPACT_ATOMS: atom_id res chain seq x y z
N MET A 1 -2.24 10.48 -2.27
CA MET A 1 -2.25 9.07 -1.90
C MET A 1 -1.34 8.74 -0.72
N VAL A 2 -0.25 9.45 -0.56
CA VAL A 2 0.53 9.37 0.68
C VAL A 2 -0.38 9.74 1.84
N ASP A 3 -0.24 9.05 2.97
CA ASP A 3 -1.09 9.13 4.16
C ASP A 3 -2.48 8.51 4.00
N SER A 4 -2.79 7.96 2.83
CA SER A 4 -4.05 7.22 2.67
C SER A 4 -3.97 5.89 3.41
N THR A 5 -5.13 5.45 3.91
CA THR A 5 -5.23 4.14 4.53
C THR A 5 -5.55 3.10 3.45
N VAL A 6 -4.83 1.99 3.48
CA VAL A 6 -5.07 0.87 2.58
C VAL A 6 -5.27 -0.39 3.41
N VAL A 7 -5.86 -1.42 2.79
CA VAL A 7 -6.04 -2.73 3.44
C VAL A 7 -5.37 -3.78 2.58
N HIS A 8 -4.51 -4.57 3.22
CA HIS A 8 -3.89 -5.74 2.60
C HIS A 8 -4.57 -6.99 3.12
N LYS A 9 -4.81 -7.95 2.23
CA LYS A 9 -5.52 -9.17 2.61
C LYS A 9 -4.84 -9.93 3.74
N LYS A 10 -3.52 -9.87 3.80
CA LYS A 10 -2.74 -10.63 4.79
C LYS A 10 -2.28 -9.75 5.96
N PHE A 11 -1.87 -8.53 5.67
CA PHE A 11 -1.27 -7.65 6.68
C PHE A 11 -2.28 -6.70 7.35
N GLY A 12 -3.49 -6.61 6.83
CA GLY A 12 -4.51 -5.75 7.40
C GLY A 12 -4.36 -4.30 6.97
N LYS A 13 -4.76 -3.38 7.83
CA LYS A 13 -4.72 -1.95 7.52
C LYS A 13 -3.30 -1.41 7.59
N GLY A 14 -2.98 -0.51 6.69
CA GLY A 14 -1.70 0.19 6.67
C GLY A 14 -1.85 1.59 6.15
N ILE A 15 -0.81 2.39 6.32
CA ILE A 15 -0.75 3.78 5.87
C ILE A 15 0.29 3.86 4.77
N VAL A 16 -0.08 4.48 3.65
CA VAL A 16 0.87 4.73 2.56
C VAL A 16 1.84 5.81 3.00
N VAL A 17 3.12 5.49 3.04
CA VAL A 17 4.14 6.44 3.51
C VAL A 17 4.94 7.04 2.36
N LYS A 18 5.01 6.36 1.21
CA LYS A 18 5.78 6.86 0.08
C LYS A 18 5.33 6.16 -1.20
N ILE A 19 5.34 6.88 -2.31
CA ILE A 19 5.15 6.32 -3.64
C ILE A 19 6.31 6.78 -4.50
N ASN A 20 7.02 5.83 -5.12
CA ASN A 20 8.06 6.12 -6.08
C ASN A 20 7.53 5.79 -7.47
N LYS A 21 7.08 6.81 -8.19
CA LYS A 21 6.48 6.63 -9.52
C LYS A 21 7.49 6.24 -10.58
N ASN A 22 8.74 6.68 -10.42
CA ASN A 22 9.80 6.36 -11.38
C ASN A 22 10.16 4.88 -11.35
N GLU A 23 10.28 4.33 -10.15
CA GLU A 23 10.60 2.93 -9.95
C GLU A 23 9.37 2.06 -9.80
N LYS A 24 8.19 2.69 -9.70
CA LYS A 24 6.90 2.02 -9.60
C LYS A 24 6.77 1.16 -8.34
N PHE A 25 7.14 1.74 -7.21
CA PHE A 25 6.97 1.13 -5.90
C PHE A 25 6.07 1.96 -5.01
N ILE A 26 5.36 1.28 -4.12
CA ILE A 26 4.57 1.91 -3.07
C ILE A 26 5.01 1.31 -1.73
N TYR A 27 5.22 2.18 -0.75
CA TYR A 27 5.65 1.77 0.58
C TYR A 27 4.51 1.99 1.54
N VAL A 28 4.16 0.94 2.28
CA VAL A 28 3.02 0.96 3.21
C VAL A 28 3.49 0.50 4.58
N ARG A 29 3.10 1.25 5.61
CA ARG A 29 3.41 0.87 6.99
C ARG A 29 2.23 0.16 7.60
N PHE A 30 2.46 -1.09 8.00
CA PHE A 30 1.49 -1.91 8.71
C PHE A 30 1.92 -2.05 10.17
N ALA A 31 1.07 -2.67 11.00
CA ALA A 31 1.41 -2.95 12.40
C ALA A 31 2.69 -3.77 12.52
N LEU A 32 2.94 -4.68 11.58
CA LEU A 32 4.14 -5.53 11.58
C LEU A 32 5.38 -4.82 11.03
N GLY A 33 5.23 -3.68 10.41
CA GLY A 33 6.34 -2.93 9.85
C GLY A 33 6.05 -2.45 8.43
N GLU A 34 7.05 -1.80 7.84
CA GLU A 34 6.92 -1.22 6.50
C GLU A 34 7.15 -2.29 5.44
N LYS A 35 6.31 -2.28 4.41
CA LYS A 35 6.41 -3.20 3.29
C LYS A 35 6.44 -2.42 1.99
N LYS A 36 7.12 -2.97 0.99
CA LYS A 36 7.23 -2.39 -0.35
C LYS A 36 6.47 -3.27 -1.35
N PHE A 37 5.66 -2.66 -2.18
CA PHE A 37 4.90 -3.35 -3.23
C PHE A 37 5.16 -2.68 -4.57
N ILE A 38 4.93 -3.43 -5.64
CA ILE A 38 5.01 -2.88 -6.99
C ILE A 38 3.73 -2.07 -7.25
N PHE A 39 3.90 -0.82 -7.62
CA PHE A 39 2.79 0.10 -7.89
C PHE A 39 2.65 0.30 -9.41
N PRO A 40 1.44 0.22 -9.98
CA PRO A 40 0.14 0.04 -9.33
C PRO A 40 -0.32 -1.42 -9.24
N ASN A 41 0.53 -2.37 -9.55
CA ASN A 41 0.16 -3.78 -9.67
C ASN A 41 -0.50 -4.32 -8.40
N ALA A 42 -0.03 -3.89 -7.22
CA ALA A 42 -0.61 -4.35 -5.96
C ALA A 42 -2.12 -4.05 -5.88
N PHE A 43 -2.55 -2.91 -6.42
CA PHE A 43 -3.97 -2.56 -6.46
C PHE A 43 -4.71 -3.32 -7.55
N GLN A 44 -4.10 -3.43 -8.72
CA GLN A 44 -4.72 -4.11 -9.86
C GLN A 44 -4.94 -5.59 -9.59
N MET A 45 -4.04 -6.21 -8.86
CA MET A 45 -4.13 -7.63 -8.54
C MET A 45 -4.91 -7.92 -7.26
N GLY A 46 -5.40 -6.87 -6.59
CA GLY A 46 -6.22 -7.02 -5.40
C GLY A 46 -5.47 -7.27 -4.11
N PHE A 47 -4.15 -7.11 -4.10
CA PHE A 47 -3.38 -7.24 -2.86
C PHE A 47 -3.62 -6.06 -1.92
N LEU A 48 -3.79 -4.87 -2.47
CA LEU A 48 -4.08 -3.66 -1.70
C LEU A 48 -5.38 -3.05 -2.17
N GLU A 49 -6.16 -2.52 -1.24
CA GLU A 49 -7.37 -1.77 -1.54
C GLU A 49 -7.37 -0.48 -0.74
N ILE A 50 -7.91 0.59 -1.34
CA ILE A 50 -8.07 1.84 -0.62
C ILE A 50 -9.17 1.64 0.41
N ASP A 51 -8.90 2.02 1.66
CA ASP A 51 -9.89 1.94 2.74
C ASP A 51 -10.77 3.18 2.67
N LYS A 52 -11.98 3.03 2.15
CA LYS A 52 -12.95 4.11 2.05
C LYS A 52 -13.87 4.06 3.25
N GLN A 53 -13.83 5.12 4.00
CA GLN A 53 -14.66 5.26 5.18
C GLN A 53 -15.82 6.19 4.91
#